data_d3aa3efa3b3b798afaaffc5c51919c29
#
_entry.id   d3aa3efa3b3b798afaaffc5c51919c29
#
_cell.length_a   1.000
_cell.length_b   1.000
_cell.length_c   1.000
_cell.angle_alpha   90.00
_cell.angle_beta   90.00
_cell.angle_gamma   90.00
#
_symmetry.space_group_name_H-M   'P 1'
#
loop_
_entity.id
_entity.type
_entity.pdbx_description
1 polymer ?
#
loop_
_entity_poly.entity_id
_entity_poly.type
_entity_poly.pdbx_seq_one_letter_code
_entity_poly.pdbx_strand_id
1 'polypeptide(L)'
;MGKNITIEKMKNILITGGAGFIGSNLALALLKKGHKITVLDNLSPQIHGKNPDQASHLYNSIKEKVTFIKGTVTSRTDWKKAIANQDVIVHFAAETGTGQSMYCIEKYTEVNIQGTAIMLDILANQEHQVKKVVIASSRSIYGEGKYIHPELGAVYPKHRMEKDMLAEDFEVKYNGFSNLELVATDEESEIHPSSVYGITKQNQEQMIMTVCPTIGIAPVAFRYQNVYGPGQSLSNPYTGILSIFSTQIRNQNGIQIFEDGKETRDFVFIDDVVNATILGIEKEEANGEVFNVGTGVAIDVLTVANSLIKAYNIEVPVNVTGRFRLGDIRHNYADMSKIAKLLGFAPRVYFEEGIRKFSSWVLEQEIQEDKLGESLEEMKKKGLLK
;
A
#
# COMPACT_ATOMS: atom_id res chain seq x y z
N MET A 1 -23.83 30.50 16.99
CA MET A 1 -22.46 30.54 16.50
C MET A 1 -22.41 29.90 15.13
N GLY A 2 -22.35 30.72 14.06
CA GLY A 2 -22.30 30.23 12.69
C GLY A 2 -20.99 29.51 12.44
N LYS A 3 -21.05 28.24 12.00
CA LYS A 3 -19.88 27.55 11.44
C LYS A 3 -19.49 28.32 10.18
N ASN A 4 -18.37 29.02 10.20
CA ASN A 4 -17.71 29.50 8.99
C ASN A 4 -17.40 28.26 8.15
N ILE A 5 -18.20 27.99 7.13
CA ILE A 5 -17.87 27.04 6.08
C ILE A 5 -16.77 27.73 5.28
N THR A 6 -15.52 27.43 5.61
CA THR A 6 -14.38 27.82 4.77
C THR A 6 -14.56 27.04 3.46
N ILE A 7 -14.96 27.72 2.40
CA ILE A 7 -15.00 27.13 1.05
C ILE A 7 -13.54 26.83 0.72
N GLU A 8 -13.15 25.55 0.79
CA GLU A 8 -11.81 25.13 0.39
C GLU A 8 -11.56 25.53 -1.07
N LYS A 9 -10.43 26.22 -1.28
CA LYS A 9 -10.06 26.68 -2.62
C LYS A 9 -9.84 25.48 -3.53
N MET A 10 -10.53 25.45 -4.68
CA MET A 10 -10.33 24.46 -5.74
C MET A 10 -8.85 24.38 -6.10
N LYS A 11 -8.30 23.17 -6.14
CA LYS A 11 -6.90 22.88 -6.51
C LYS A 11 -6.86 22.04 -7.78
N ASN A 12 -5.79 22.20 -8.54
CA ASN A 12 -5.40 21.29 -9.63
C ASN A 12 -4.48 20.21 -9.02
N ILE A 13 -4.89 18.96 -9.07
CA ILE A 13 -4.20 17.86 -8.40
C ILE A 13 -3.79 16.80 -9.41
N LEU A 14 -2.49 16.55 -9.52
CA LEU A 14 -1.95 15.42 -10.27
C LEU A 14 -1.90 14.18 -9.40
N ILE A 15 -2.47 13.07 -9.90
CA ILE A 15 -2.34 11.76 -9.27
C ILE A 15 -1.60 10.84 -10.24
N THR A 16 -0.38 10.45 -9.93
CA THR A 16 0.33 9.40 -10.69
C THR A 16 -0.09 8.03 -10.18
N GLY A 17 -0.23 7.04 -11.07
CA GLY A 17 -0.87 5.78 -10.70
C GLY A 17 -2.36 5.95 -10.38
N GLY A 18 -2.97 7.01 -10.96
CA GLY A 18 -4.33 7.42 -10.65
C GLY A 18 -5.41 6.50 -11.19
N ALA A 19 -5.10 5.61 -12.14
CA ALA A 19 -6.02 4.56 -12.60
C ALA A 19 -5.96 3.29 -11.72
N GLY A 20 -4.98 3.19 -10.80
CA GLY A 20 -4.85 2.08 -9.87
C GLY A 20 -5.89 2.10 -8.75
N PHE A 21 -5.83 1.10 -7.86
CA PHE A 21 -6.82 0.87 -6.80
C PHE A 21 -6.99 2.09 -5.88
N ILE A 22 -5.93 2.59 -5.24
CA ILE A 22 -6.03 3.75 -4.35
C ILE A 22 -6.25 5.03 -5.15
N GLY A 23 -5.56 5.18 -6.28
CA GLY A 23 -5.58 6.40 -7.09
C GLY A 23 -6.95 6.74 -7.66
N SER A 24 -7.69 5.75 -8.19
CA SER A 24 -9.03 5.96 -8.76
C SER A 24 -10.07 6.33 -7.69
N ASN A 25 -10.01 5.68 -6.52
CA ASN A 25 -10.87 6.01 -5.39
C ASN A 25 -10.60 7.42 -4.87
N LEU A 26 -9.32 7.82 -4.75
CA LEU A 26 -8.94 9.17 -4.38
C LEU A 26 -9.39 10.20 -5.42
N ALA A 27 -9.18 9.92 -6.72
CA ALA A 27 -9.62 10.81 -7.80
C ALA A 27 -11.12 11.09 -7.72
N LEU A 28 -11.96 10.05 -7.57
CA LEU A 28 -13.40 10.19 -7.43
C LEU A 28 -13.81 11.00 -6.19
N ALA A 29 -13.12 10.79 -5.07
CA ALA A 29 -13.40 11.54 -3.84
C ALA A 29 -13.03 13.03 -3.96
N LEU A 30 -11.89 13.34 -4.56
CA LEU A 30 -11.44 14.72 -4.79
C LEU A 30 -12.29 15.47 -5.81
N LEU A 31 -12.78 14.79 -6.87
CA LEU A 31 -13.74 15.35 -7.82
C LEU A 31 -15.04 15.74 -7.12
N LYS A 32 -15.57 14.92 -6.21
CA LYS A 32 -16.76 15.24 -5.40
C LYS A 32 -16.57 16.47 -4.51
N LYS A 33 -15.32 16.77 -4.12
CA LYS A 33 -14.94 17.98 -3.35
C LYS A 33 -14.72 19.21 -4.27
N GLY A 34 -14.84 19.07 -5.58
CA GLY A 34 -14.73 20.18 -6.55
C GLY A 34 -13.31 20.46 -7.03
N HIS A 35 -12.35 19.57 -6.77
CA HIS A 35 -10.97 19.70 -7.31
C HIS A 35 -10.92 19.28 -8.78
N LYS A 36 -9.93 19.82 -9.52
CA LYS A 36 -9.61 19.38 -10.88
C LYS A 36 -8.50 18.34 -10.83
N ILE A 37 -8.74 17.18 -11.43
CA ILE A 37 -7.84 16.04 -11.33
C ILE A 37 -7.19 15.78 -12.69
N THR A 38 -5.86 15.67 -12.67
CA THR A 38 -5.05 15.12 -13.75
C THR A 38 -4.50 13.76 -13.29
N VAL A 39 -4.56 12.77 -14.16
CA VAL A 39 -4.03 11.42 -13.89
C VAL A 39 -2.92 11.13 -14.87
N LEU A 40 -1.75 10.68 -14.37
CA LEU A 40 -0.68 10.08 -15.16
C LEU A 40 -0.62 8.58 -14.82
N ASP A 41 -0.90 7.73 -15.80
CA ASP A 41 -0.90 6.27 -15.63
C ASP A 41 -0.49 5.57 -16.93
N ASN A 42 0.29 4.49 -16.82
CA ASN A 42 0.72 3.72 -17.98
C ASN A 42 -0.26 2.62 -18.38
N LEU A 43 -1.29 2.39 -17.55
CA LEU A 43 -2.27 1.31 -17.70
C LEU A 43 -1.60 -0.07 -17.82
N SER A 44 -0.68 -0.37 -16.90
CA SER A 44 0.07 -1.64 -16.87
C SER A 44 -0.87 -2.85 -17.04
N PRO A 45 -0.56 -3.78 -17.97
CA PRO A 45 -1.40 -4.97 -18.20
C PRO A 45 -1.57 -5.87 -16.95
N GLN A 46 -0.62 -5.85 -16.03
CA GLN A 46 -0.71 -6.61 -14.77
C GLN A 46 -1.86 -6.13 -13.88
N ILE A 47 -2.21 -4.83 -13.97
CA ILE A 47 -3.27 -4.19 -13.16
C ILE A 47 -4.56 -4.03 -13.96
N HIS A 48 -4.46 -3.61 -15.23
CA HIS A 48 -5.59 -3.19 -16.06
C HIS A 48 -5.99 -4.19 -17.13
N GLY A 49 -5.27 -5.33 -17.25
CA GLY A 49 -5.45 -6.27 -18.34
C GLY A 49 -4.87 -5.76 -19.68
N LYS A 50 -4.87 -6.60 -20.71
CA LYS A 50 -4.31 -6.26 -22.03
C LYS A 50 -5.13 -5.19 -22.76
N ASN A 51 -6.42 -5.11 -22.47
CA ASN A 51 -7.33 -4.11 -23.06
C ASN A 51 -8.02 -3.32 -21.93
N PRO A 52 -7.42 -2.23 -21.43
CA PRO A 52 -7.91 -1.48 -20.29
C PRO A 52 -9.33 -0.91 -20.47
N ASP A 53 -9.70 -0.52 -21.69
CA ASP A 53 -11.04 0.03 -21.98
C ASP A 53 -12.16 -0.98 -21.76
N GLN A 54 -11.87 -2.27 -21.90
CA GLN A 54 -12.82 -3.36 -21.67
C GLN A 54 -12.65 -3.98 -20.28
N ALA A 55 -11.42 -4.16 -19.83
CA ALA A 55 -11.10 -4.97 -18.66
C ALA A 55 -10.96 -4.17 -17.36
N SER A 56 -10.59 -2.88 -17.43
CA SER A 56 -10.30 -2.13 -16.22
C SER A 56 -11.48 -1.30 -15.72
N HIS A 57 -12.20 -1.83 -14.75
CA HIS A 57 -13.27 -1.09 -14.05
C HIS A 57 -12.74 0.21 -13.42
N LEU A 58 -11.54 0.17 -12.80
CA LEU A 58 -10.94 1.34 -12.15
C LEU A 58 -10.66 2.46 -13.15
N TYR A 59 -10.01 2.16 -14.28
CA TYR A 59 -9.75 3.12 -15.34
C TYR A 59 -11.05 3.70 -15.89
N ASN A 60 -12.04 2.84 -16.21
CA ASN A 60 -13.33 3.25 -16.75
C ASN A 60 -14.12 4.14 -15.79
N SER A 61 -13.94 3.98 -14.47
CA SER A 61 -14.62 4.79 -13.45
C SER A 61 -14.21 6.27 -13.47
N ILE A 62 -13.02 6.59 -13.98
CA ILE A 62 -12.42 7.94 -13.93
C ILE A 62 -12.14 8.57 -15.30
N LYS A 63 -11.91 7.80 -16.38
CA LYS A 63 -11.33 8.28 -17.64
C LYS A 63 -12.05 9.48 -18.26
N GLU A 64 -13.38 9.53 -18.15
CA GLU A 64 -14.19 10.64 -18.68
C GLU A 64 -14.36 11.81 -17.70
N LYS A 65 -13.83 11.68 -16.48
CA LYS A 65 -14.04 12.67 -15.39
C LYS A 65 -12.77 13.45 -15.06
N VAL A 66 -11.61 13.01 -15.54
CA VAL A 66 -10.31 13.59 -15.25
C VAL A 66 -9.56 13.96 -16.53
N THR A 67 -8.54 14.81 -16.44
CA THR A 67 -7.55 14.94 -17.52
C THR A 67 -6.65 13.73 -17.47
N PHE A 68 -6.86 12.77 -18.37
CA PHE A 68 -6.07 11.53 -18.38
C PHE A 68 -4.87 11.63 -19.34
N ILE A 69 -3.68 11.37 -18.81
CA ILE A 69 -2.42 11.29 -19.54
C ILE A 69 -1.95 9.83 -19.50
N LYS A 70 -2.09 9.12 -20.62
CA LYS A 70 -1.50 7.79 -20.77
C LYS A 70 0.01 7.96 -20.96
N GLY A 71 0.79 7.61 -19.93
CA GLY A 71 2.23 7.79 -19.91
C GLY A 71 2.87 7.13 -18.69
N THR A 72 4.18 7.23 -18.58
CA THR A 72 4.94 6.56 -17.52
C THR A 72 5.77 7.56 -16.71
N VAL A 73 5.91 7.28 -15.40
CA VAL A 73 6.77 8.06 -14.50
C VAL A 73 8.26 7.92 -14.84
N THR A 74 8.65 6.97 -15.66
CA THR A 74 10.02 6.82 -16.17
C THR A 74 10.31 7.73 -17.37
N SER A 75 9.29 8.43 -17.89
CA SER A 75 9.40 9.39 -19.01
C SER A 75 9.40 10.83 -18.51
N ARG A 76 10.52 11.52 -18.70
CA ARG A 76 10.62 12.96 -18.40
C ARG A 76 9.61 13.81 -19.18
N THR A 77 9.31 13.42 -20.42
CA THR A 77 8.35 14.13 -21.27
C THR A 77 6.93 14.01 -20.71
N ASP A 78 6.55 12.84 -20.22
CA ASP A 78 5.22 12.62 -19.64
C ASP A 78 5.07 13.36 -18.31
N TRP A 79 6.11 13.37 -17.47
CA TRP A 79 6.16 14.18 -16.28
C TRP A 79 5.97 15.67 -16.55
N LYS A 80 6.68 16.25 -17.55
CA LYS A 80 6.53 17.67 -17.90
C LYS A 80 5.10 18.03 -18.30
N LYS A 81 4.44 17.16 -19.08
CA LYS A 81 3.02 17.34 -19.44
C LYS A 81 2.12 17.26 -18.22
N ALA A 82 2.39 16.31 -17.32
CA ALA A 82 1.54 16.05 -16.17
C ALA A 82 1.66 17.13 -15.08
N ILE A 83 2.86 17.66 -14.82
CA ILE A 83 3.12 18.69 -13.80
C ILE A 83 2.55 20.07 -14.19
N ALA A 84 2.34 20.32 -15.48
CA ALA A 84 1.89 21.63 -15.95
C ALA A 84 0.57 22.06 -15.26
N ASN A 85 0.60 23.26 -14.66
CA ASN A 85 -0.54 23.87 -13.95
C ASN A 85 -1.08 23.07 -12.75
N GLN A 86 -0.27 22.25 -12.09
CA GLN A 86 -0.68 21.51 -10.90
C GLN A 86 -0.28 22.24 -9.61
N ASP A 87 -1.18 22.26 -8.62
CA ASP A 87 -0.95 22.80 -7.28
C ASP A 87 -0.38 21.73 -6.35
N VAL A 88 -0.83 20.48 -6.51
CA VAL A 88 -0.48 19.33 -5.67
C VAL A 88 -0.15 18.12 -6.55
N ILE A 89 0.86 17.36 -6.16
CA ILE A 89 1.16 16.05 -6.73
C ILE A 89 0.88 14.98 -5.66
N VAL A 90 0.08 13.98 -6.00
CA VAL A 90 -0.09 12.74 -5.23
C VAL A 90 0.62 11.63 -6.00
N HIS A 91 1.75 11.19 -5.48
CA HIS A 91 2.62 10.24 -6.18
C HIS A 91 2.33 8.81 -5.72
N PHE A 92 1.46 8.11 -6.47
CA PHE A 92 1.05 6.72 -6.21
C PHE A 92 1.62 5.73 -7.22
N ALA A 93 2.10 6.19 -8.37
CA ALA A 93 2.72 5.30 -9.37
C ALA A 93 3.91 4.55 -8.76
N ALA A 94 3.79 3.24 -8.71
CA ALA A 94 4.84 2.35 -8.21
C ALA A 94 4.58 0.91 -8.68
N GLU A 95 5.64 0.15 -8.89
CA GLU A 95 5.55 -1.31 -8.85
C GLU A 95 5.39 -1.75 -7.41
N THR A 96 4.48 -2.71 -7.16
CA THR A 96 4.08 -3.15 -5.82
C THR A 96 4.19 -4.66 -5.69
N GLY A 97 4.32 -5.15 -4.45
CA GLY A 97 4.44 -6.57 -4.12
C GLY A 97 5.85 -6.95 -3.66
N THR A 98 5.95 -7.41 -2.41
CA THR A 98 7.22 -7.78 -1.78
C THR A 98 7.89 -8.97 -2.49
N GLY A 99 7.13 -10.05 -2.74
CA GLY A 99 7.67 -11.27 -3.37
C GLY A 99 8.23 -11.02 -4.78
N GLN A 100 7.45 -10.39 -5.67
CA GLN A 100 7.88 -10.09 -7.04
C GLN A 100 9.10 -9.17 -7.08
N SER A 101 9.22 -8.23 -6.15
CA SER A 101 10.33 -7.29 -6.10
C SER A 101 11.70 -7.97 -5.94
N MET A 102 11.73 -9.16 -5.34
CA MET A 102 12.98 -9.89 -5.07
C MET A 102 13.65 -10.46 -6.32
N TYR A 103 12.94 -10.48 -7.46
CA TYR A 103 13.49 -10.98 -8.74
C TYR A 103 13.17 -10.08 -9.94
N CYS A 104 12.35 -9.03 -9.77
CA CYS A 104 12.14 -7.99 -10.78
C CYS A 104 12.81 -6.67 -10.35
N ILE A 105 14.04 -6.74 -9.84
CA ILE A 105 14.74 -5.66 -9.13
C ILE A 105 14.86 -4.40 -10.01
N GLU A 106 15.31 -4.56 -11.26
CA GLU A 106 15.49 -3.45 -12.20
C GLU A 106 14.17 -2.67 -12.40
N LYS A 107 13.08 -3.37 -12.69
CA LYS A 107 11.77 -2.76 -12.91
C LYS A 107 11.29 -1.96 -11.68
N TYR A 108 11.46 -2.51 -10.47
CA TYR A 108 11.08 -1.81 -9.24
C TYR A 108 11.93 -0.57 -8.98
N THR A 109 13.23 -0.62 -9.25
CA THR A 109 14.13 0.53 -9.07
C THR A 109 13.89 1.59 -10.15
N GLU A 110 13.67 1.20 -11.39
CA GLU A 110 13.37 2.12 -12.50
C GLU A 110 12.07 2.88 -12.21
N VAL A 111 10.98 2.19 -11.90
CA VAL A 111 9.68 2.85 -11.71
C VAL A 111 9.65 3.64 -10.41
N ASN A 112 10.03 3.02 -9.28
CA ASN A 112 9.84 3.62 -7.97
C ASN A 112 10.92 4.67 -7.66
N ILE A 113 12.20 4.37 -7.88
CA ILE A 113 13.29 5.28 -7.54
C ILE A 113 13.55 6.26 -8.65
N GLN A 114 13.84 5.81 -9.88
CA GLN A 114 14.14 6.68 -10.98
C GLN A 114 12.95 7.55 -11.39
N GLY A 115 11.74 6.97 -11.38
CA GLY A 115 10.50 7.73 -11.65
C GLY A 115 10.32 8.91 -10.69
N THR A 116 10.57 8.69 -9.39
CA THR A 116 10.54 9.74 -8.36
C THR A 116 11.67 10.76 -8.56
N ALA A 117 12.87 10.30 -8.87
CA ALA A 117 14.02 11.17 -9.12
C ALA A 117 13.78 12.12 -10.33
N ILE A 118 13.17 11.63 -11.41
CA ILE A 118 12.79 12.46 -12.57
C ILE A 118 11.81 13.57 -12.17
N MET A 119 10.80 13.25 -11.36
CA MET A 119 9.85 14.24 -10.82
C MET A 119 10.58 15.33 -10.04
N LEU A 120 11.38 14.94 -9.06
CA LEU A 120 12.10 15.88 -8.20
C LEU A 120 13.11 16.74 -8.97
N ASP A 121 13.80 16.17 -9.96
CA ASP A 121 14.72 16.90 -10.82
C ASP A 121 13.99 17.96 -11.69
N ILE A 122 12.79 17.66 -12.18
CA ILE A 122 11.95 18.65 -12.88
C ILE A 122 11.53 19.76 -11.91
N LEU A 123 11.03 19.41 -10.72
CA LEU A 123 10.58 20.36 -9.71
C LEU A 123 11.72 21.26 -9.20
N ALA A 124 12.95 20.73 -9.12
CA ALA A 124 14.11 21.50 -8.66
C ALA A 124 14.67 22.46 -9.73
N ASN A 125 14.51 22.16 -11.03
CA ASN A 125 15.25 22.83 -12.09
C ASN A 125 14.38 23.54 -13.14
N GLN A 126 13.04 23.47 -13.02
CA GLN A 126 12.12 24.09 -13.98
C GLN A 126 11.03 24.87 -13.27
N GLU A 127 10.44 25.83 -13.97
CA GLU A 127 9.30 26.60 -13.43
C GLU A 127 8.07 25.70 -13.28
N HIS A 128 7.42 25.80 -12.13
CA HIS A 128 6.17 25.11 -11.79
C HIS A 128 5.41 25.86 -10.71
N GLN A 129 4.15 25.47 -10.46
CA GLN A 129 3.34 26.06 -9.38
C GLN A 129 3.00 25.07 -8.25
N VAL A 130 3.61 23.86 -8.26
CA VAL A 130 3.40 22.82 -7.24
C VAL A 130 3.82 23.34 -5.88
N LYS A 131 2.92 23.20 -4.89
CA LYS A 131 3.13 23.63 -3.50
C LYS A 131 3.21 22.48 -2.53
N LYS A 132 2.71 21.31 -2.92
CA LYS A 132 2.68 20.14 -2.04
C LYS A 132 2.89 18.85 -2.85
N VAL A 133 3.67 17.91 -2.28
CA VAL A 133 3.84 16.55 -2.80
C VAL A 133 3.44 15.58 -1.70
N VAL A 134 2.48 14.70 -2.01
CA VAL A 134 2.05 13.62 -1.13
C VAL A 134 2.55 12.30 -1.71
N ILE A 135 3.24 11.49 -0.93
CA ILE A 135 3.78 10.19 -1.34
C ILE A 135 3.10 9.03 -0.59
N ALA A 136 2.70 8.00 -1.35
CA ALA A 136 2.44 6.70 -0.76
C ALA A 136 3.75 6.01 -0.41
N SER A 137 4.14 6.06 0.85
CA SER A 137 5.13 5.18 1.45
C SER A 137 4.46 3.85 1.85
N SER A 138 5.07 3.06 2.70
CA SER A 138 4.56 1.74 3.04
C SER A 138 5.05 1.29 4.41
N ARG A 139 4.26 0.49 5.11
CA ARG A 139 4.70 -0.24 6.30
C ARG A 139 5.91 -1.15 6.03
N SER A 140 6.10 -1.57 4.77
CA SER A 140 7.20 -2.48 4.39
C SER A 140 8.60 -1.91 4.62
N ILE A 141 8.70 -0.61 4.90
CA ILE A 141 9.99 0.01 5.25
C ILE A 141 10.45 -0.36 6.67
N TYR A 142 9.52 -0.72 7.56
CA TYR A 142 9.84 -1.07 8.96
C TYR A 142 10.45 -2.46 9.14
N GLY A 143 10.32 -3.36 8.17
CA GLY A 143 10.64 -4.77 8.39
C GLY A 143 9.71 -5.40 9.42
N GLU A 144 10.24 -6.07 10.44
CA GLU A 144 9.47 -6.74 11.49
C GLU A 144 8.77 -5.77 12.48
N GLY A 145 9.08 -4.47 12.44
CA GLY A 145 8.47 -3.48 13.32
C GLY A 145 9.05 -3.44 14.73
N LYS A 146 8.26 -2.95 15.69
CA LYS A 146 8.67 -2.62 17.06
C LYS A 146 8.23 -3.69 18.04
N TYR A 147 9.15 -4.06 18.92
CA TYR A 147 8.90 -4.98 20.04
C TYR A 147 9.46 -4.39 21.34
N ILE A 148 8.99 -4.93 22.47
CA ILE A 148 9.54 -4.62 23.80
C ILE A 148 10.20 -5.89 24.35
N HIS A 149 11.46 -5.76 24.73
CA HIS A 149 12.15 -6.75 25.54
C HIS A 149 12.14 -6.30 27.01
N PRO A 150 11.88 -7.18 28.00
CA PRO A 150 11.73 -6.78 29.40
C PRO A 150 12.91 -5.99 29.99
N GLU A 151 14.13 -6.31 29.56
CA GLU A 151 15.35 -5.67 30.10
C GLU A 151 15.92 -4.59 29.15
N LEU A 152 15.73 -4.74 27.80
CA LEU A 152 16.34 -3.85 26.81
C LEU A 152 15.41 -2.71 26.39
N GLY A 153 14.12 -2.78 26.75
CA GLY A 153 13.11 -1.83 26.29
C GLY A 153 12.72 -2.06 24.84
N ALA A 154 12.53 -0.98 24.07
CA ALA A 154 12.18 -1.06 22.67
C ALA A 154 13.31 -1.65 21.83
N VAL A 155 12.99 -2.66 21.03
CA VAL A 155 13.93 -3.34 20.12
C VAL A 155 13.31 -3.47 18.73
N TYR A 156 14.15 -3.54 17.71
CA TYR A 156 13.77 -3.65 16.31
C TYR A 156 14.44 -4.87 15.70
N PRO A 157 13.77 -6.04 15.75
CA PRO A 157 14.32 -7.29 15.22
C PRO A 157 14.57 -7.20 13.73
N LYS A 158 15.69 -7.79 13.29
CA LYS A 158 16.02 -7.93 11.87
C LYS A 158 15.29 -9.15 11.27
N HIS A 159 15.67 -9.52 10.05
CA HIS A 159 15.05 -10.66 9.37
C HIS A 159 15.16 -11.94 10.18
N ARG A 160 14.10 -12.72 10.16
CA ARG A 160 14.07 -14.07 10.70
C ARG A 160 15.05 -14.96 9.92
N MET A 161 15.70 -15.86 10.62
CA MET A 161 16.72 -16.73 10.01
C MET A 161 16.07 -17.95 9.33
N GLU A 162 16.46 -18.25 8.10
CA GLU A 162 15.96 -19.41 7.35
C GLU A 162 16.07 -20.71 8.15
N LYS A 163 17.16 -20.92 8.90
CA LYS A 163 17.36 -22.12 9.74
C LYS A 163 16.29 -22.29 10.83
N ASP A 164 15.80 -21.18 11.41
CA ASP A 164 14.78 -21.23 12.45
C ASP A 164 13.42 -21.55 11.81
N MET A 165 13.10 -20.91 10.68
CA MET A 165 11.88 -21.16 9.93
C MET A 165 11.79 -22.58 9.35
N LEU A 166 12.95 -23.19 8.95
CA LEU A 166 13.01 -24.59 8.55
C LEU A 166 12.78 -25.55 9.72
N ALA A 167 13.02 -25.11 10.95
CA ALA A 167 12.69 -25.85 12.17
C ALA A 167 11.25 -25.54 12.68
N GLU A 168 10.42 -24.89 11.87
CA GLU A 168 9.05 -24.43 12.22
C GLU A 168 9.03 -23.46 13.41
N ASP A 169 10.16 -22.82 13.73
CA ASP A 169 10.24 -21.73 14.70
C ASP A 169 10.10 -20.41 13.95
N PHE A 170 8.87 -19.93 13.80
CA PHE A 170 8.52 -18.75 13.03
C PHE A 170 8.54 -17.46 13.85
N GLU A 171 8.78 -17.54 15.17
CA GLU A 171 8.75 -16.37 16.03
C GLU A 171 9.96 -15.46 15.84
N VAL A 172 9.74 -14.18 16.09
CA VAL A 172 10.78 -13.16 15.95
C VAL A 172 11.76 -13.24 17.12
N LYS A 173 13.05 -13.10 16.82
CA LYS A 173 14.15 -13.09 17.82
C LYS A 173 14.98 -11.82 17.70
N TYR A 174 15.48 -11.34 18.82
CA TYR A 174 16.40 -10.22 18.86
C TYR A 174 17.66 -10.61 19.67
N ASN A 175 18.81 -10.66 19.01
CA ASN A 175 20.08 -11.08 19.63
C ASN A 175 20.02 -12.42 20.41
N GLY A 176 19.20 -13.36 19.93
CA GLY A 176 18.97 -14.65 20.56
C GLY A 176 17.83 -14.69 21.60
N PHE A 177 17.29 -13.55 21.98
CA PHE A 177 16.12 -13.47 22.85
C PHE A 177 14.83 -13.71 22.05
N SER A 178 13.91 -14.50 22.61
CA SER A 178 12.60 -14.81 22.02
C SER A 178 11.43 -14.29 22.86
N ASN A 179 11.68 -13.75 24.06
CA ASN A 179 10.66 -13.19 24.96
C ASN A 179 10.34 -11.73 24.61
N LEU A 180 9.88 -11.51 23.40
CA LEU A 180 9.56 -10.19 22.86
C LEU A 180 8.04 -9.96 22.87
N GLU A 181 7.60 -8.80 23.36
CA GLU A 181 6.23 -8.35 23.26
C GLU A 181 6.04 -7.52 22.00
N LEU A 182 5.12 -7.93 21.11
CA LEU A 182 4.75 -7.16 19.94
C LEU A 182 3.99 -5.90 20.38
N VAL A 183 4.44 -4.74 19.91
CA VAL A 183 3.76 -3.45 20.14
C VAL A 183 3.51 -2.72 18.83
N ALA A 184 2.62 -1.71 18.86
CA ALA A 184 2.34 -0.87 17.70
C ALA A 184 3.61 -0.16 17.22
N THR A 185 3.85 -0.19 15.91
CA THR A 185 5.00 0.46 15.27
C THR A 185 4.66 1.92 14.99
N ASP A 186 5.37 2.85 15.61
CA ASP A 186 5.24 4.29 15.40
C ASP A 186 6.16 4.80 14.28
N GLU A 187 6.00 6.07 13.90
CA GLU A 187 6.78 6.68 12.81
C GLU A 187 8.26 6.89 13.15
N GLU A 188 8.61 6.91 14.44
CA GLU A 188 9.99 7.03 14.94
C GLU A 188 10.72 5.68 15.03
N SER A 189 10.01 4.59 14.77
CA SER A 189 10.56 3.24 14.76
C SER A 189 11.66 3.08 13.70
N GLU A 190 12.64 2.24 13.99
CA GLU A 190 13.77 1.96 13.10
C GLU A 190 13.28 1.43 11.75
N ILE A 191 13.88 1.94 10.67
CA ILE A 191 13.57 1.55 9.29
C ILE A 191 14.64 0.55 8.82
N HIS A 192 14.21 -0.70 8.49
CA HIS A 192 15.08 -1.74 7.93
C HIS A 192 14.29 -2.72 7.04
N PRO A 193 13.97 -2.30 5.82
CA PRO A 193 13.11 -3.06 4.93
C PRO A 193 13.67 -4.44 4.61
N SER A 194 12.79 -5.44 4.52
CA SER A 194 13.11 -6.85 4.24
C SER A 194 13.01 -7.23 2.76
N SER A 195 12.65 -6.28 1.89
CA SER A 195 12.44 -6.54 0.45
C SER A 195 12.90 -5.37 -0.40
N VAL A 196 13.16 -5.65 -1.69
CA VAL A 196 13.48 -4.60 -2.67
C VAL A 196 12.33 -3.58 -2.75
N TYR A 197 11.08 -4.03 -2.71
CA TYR A 197 9.92 -3.12 -2.63
C TYR A 197 10.02 -2.17 -1.43
N GLY A 198 10.27 -2.70 -0.24
CA GLY A 198 10.44 -1.87 0.96
C GLY A 198 11.59 -0.87 0.82
N ILE A 199 12.74 -1.28 0.28
CA ILE A 199 13.89 -0.41 0.00
C ILE A 199 13.48 0.71 -0.98
N THR A 200 12.75 0.39 -2.06
CA THR A 200 12.33 1.43 -3.03
C THR A 200 11.34 2.41 -2.41
N LYS A 201 10.42 1.96 -1.55
CA LYS A 201 9.47 2.83 -0.84
C LYS A 201 10.17 3.73 0.17
N GLN A 202 11.16 3.21 0.90
CA GLN A 202 12.02 4.02 1.77
C GLN A 202 12.75 5.10 0.97
N ASN A 203 13.34 4.75 -0.17
CA ASN A 203 14.03 5.72 -1.03
C ASN A 203 13.10 6.82 -1.55
N GLN A 204 11.88 6.46 -2.01
CA GLN A 204 10.89 7.44 -2.44
C GLN A 204 10.55 8.43 -1.31
N GLU A 205 10.26 7.92 -0.10
CA GLU A 205 9.97 8.73 1.07
C GLU A 205 11.13 9.66 1.39
N GLN A 206 12.34 9.13 1.54
CA GLN A 206 13.52 9.91 1.89
C GLN A 206 13.85 10.99 0.87
N MET A 207 13.80 10.68 -0.43
CA MET A 207 14.05 11.67 -1.48
C MET A 207 13.04 12.83 -1.43
N ILE A 208 11.75 12.54 -1.29
CA ILE A 208 10.70 13.56 -1.25
C ILE A 208 10.79 14.39 0.02
N MET A 209 10.94 13.74 1.19
CA MET A 209 11.04 14.44 2.48
C MET A 209 12.30 15.29 2.59
N THR A 210 13.38 14.96 1.85
CA THR A 210 14.64 15.72 1.84
C THR A 210 14.62 16.86 0.81
N VAL A 211 14.21 16.58 -0.44
CA VAL A 211 14.34 17.54 -1.55
C VAL A 211 13.23 18.60 -1.52
N CYS A 212 11.97 18.20 -1.31
CA CYS A 212 10.85 19.14 -1.41
C CYS A 212 10.99 20.38 -0.51
N PRO A 213 11.38 20.28 0.78
CA PRO A 213 11.56 21.45 1.61
C PRO A 213 12.62 22.43 1.08
N THR A 214 13.70 21.93 0.46
CA THR A 214 14.80 22.77 -0.05
C THR A 214 14.39 23.62 -1.27
N ILE A 215 13.30 23.23 -1.95
CA ILE A 215 12.74 23.93 -3.12
C ILE A 215 11.38 24.56 -2.80
N GLY A 216 11.04 24.73 -1.52
CA GLY A 216 9.82 25.42 -1.07
C GLY A 216 8.52 24.66 -1.34
N ILE A 217 8.57 23.33 -1.47
CA ILE A 217 7.41 22.43 -1.61
C ILE A 217 7.18 21.71 -0.28
N ALA A 218 5.94 21.64 0.20
CA ALA A 218 5.58 20.88 1.39
C ALA A 218 5.46 19.39 1.08
N PRO A 219 6.30 18.50 1.63
CA PRO A 219 6.12 17.06 1.48
C PRO A 219 5.16 16.51 2.54
N VAL A 220 4.47 15.42 2.21
CA VAL A 220 3.71 14.58 3.15
C VAL A 220 3.93 13.13 2.76
N ALA A 221 4.27 12.27 3.71
CA ALA A 221 4.42 10.85 3.47
C ALA A 221 3.40 10.03 4.28
N PHE A 222 2.76 9.06 3.62
CA PHE A 222 1.88 8.11 4.26
C PHE A 222 2.44 6.69 4.19
N ARG A 223 2.74 6.09 5.33
CA ARG A 223 3.12 4.68 5.46
C ARG A 223 1.86 3.84 5.57
N TYR A 224 1.27 3.50 4.42
CA TYR A 224 0.05 2.71 4.40
C TYR A 224 0.30 1.29 4.92
N GLN A 225 -0.63 0.83 5.75
CA GLN A 225 -0.74 -0.56 6.18
C GLN A 225 -1.36 -1.42 5.04
N ASN A 226 -1.91 -2.59 5.34
CA ASN A 226 -2.47 -3.47 4.31
C ASN A 226 -3.83 -2.93 3.82
N VAL A 227 -3.78 -2.17 2.72
CA VAL A 227 -4.99 -1.56 2.13
C VAL A 227 -5.83 -2.62 1.43
N TYR A 228 -7.14 -2.63 1.69
CA TYR A 228 -8.09 -3.50 1.03
C TYR A 228 -9.44 -2.80 0.81
N GLY A 229 -10.27 -3.37 -0.08
CA GLY A 229 -11.61 -2.86 -0.34
C GLY A 229 -12.05 -3.05 -1.78
N PRO A 230 -13.27 -2.59 -2.13
CA PRO A 230 -13.79 -2.63 -3.49
C PRO A 230 -12.85 -2.00 -4.52
N GLY A 231 -12.64 -2.71 -5.64
CA GLY A 231 -11.71 -2.29 -6.69
C GLY A 231 -10.31 -2.89 -6.59
N GLN A 232 -9.96 -3.61 -5.50
CA GLN A 232 -8.69 -4.33 -5.44
C GLN A 232 -8.67 -5.45 -6.48
N SER A 233 -7.54 -5.60 -7.20
CA SER A 233 -7.41 -6.63 -8.24
C SER A 233 -7.59 -8.04 -7.67
N LEU A 234 -8.51 -8.81 -8.28
CA LEU A 234 -8.76 -10.21 -7.92
C LEU A 234 -7.94 -11.21 -8.76
N SER A 235 -7.36 -10.74 -9.88
CA SER A 235 -6.60 -11.58 -10.81
C SER A 235 -5.08 -11.49 -10.63
N ASN A 236 -4.58 -10.49 -9.90
CA ASN A 236 -3.15 -10.30 -9.67
C ASN A 236 -2.67 -11.12 -8.46
N PRO A 237 -1.84 -12.17 -8.63
CA PRO A 237 -1.40 -13.05 -7.54
C PRO A 237 -0.40 -12.37 -6.58
N TYR A 238 0.03 -11.15 -6.88
CA TYR A 238 0.95 -10.35 -6.05
C TYR A 238 0.23 -9.26 -5.26
N THR A 239 -1.12 -9.23 -5.27
CA THR A 239 -1.92 -8.30 -4.47
C THR A 239 -2.05 -8.74 -3.01
N GLY A 240 -2.89 -8.02 -2.25
CA GLY A 240 -3.17 -8.34 -0.85
C GLY A 240 -3.85 -9.69 -0.65
N ILE A 241 -3.61 -10.29 0.48
CA ILE A 241 -4.07 -11.62 0.87
C ILE A 241 -5.60 -11.80 0.78
N LEU A 242 -6.38 -10.74 1.05
CA LEU A 242 -7.84 -10.81 0.96
C LEU A 242 -8.32 -11.14 -0.46
N SER A 243 -7.71 -10.50 -1.48
CA SER A 243 -8.04 -10.77 -2.89
C SER A 243 -7.65 -12.18 -3.30
N ILE A 244 -6.46 -12.65 -2.88
CA ILE A 244 -5.96 -13.99 -3.16
C ILE A 244 -6.92 -15.05 -2.56
N PHE A 245 -7.23 -14.95 -1.28
CA PHE A 245 -8.12 -15.89 -0.60
C PHE A 245 -9.55 -15.84 -1.17
N SER A 246 -10.05 -14.65 -1.51
CA SER A 246 -11.35 -14.51 -2.15
C SER A 246 -11.41 -15.21 -3.50
N THR A 247 -10.36 -15.09 -4.32
CA THR A 247 -10.27 -15.80 -5.59
C THR A 247 -10.23 -17.32 -5.39
N GLN A 248 -9.45 -17.80 -4.41
CA GLN A 248 -9.42 -19.24 -4.06
C GLN A 248 -10.80 -19.74 -3.63
N ILE A 249 -11.46 -19.05 -2.69
CA ILE A 249 -12.78 -19.44 -2.20
C ILE A 249 -13.83 -19.46 -3.34
N ARG A 250 -13.83 -18.43 -4.20
CA ARG A 250 -14.75 -18.32 -5.35
C ARG A 250 -14.54 -19.44 -6.38
N ASN A 251 -13.30 -19.93 -6.53
CA ASN A 251 -12.97 -21.09 -7.36
C ASN A 251 -13.15 -22.43 -6.64
N GLN A 252 -13.66 -22.44 -5.39
CA GLN A 252 -13.78 -23.62 -4.54
C GLN A 252 -12.44 -24.35 -4.30
N ASN A 253 -11.33 -23.60 -4.37
CA ASN A 253 -9.99 -24.08 -4.06
C ASN A 253 -9.74 -23.96 -2.54
N GLY A 254 -8.93 -24.89 -2.01
CA GLY A 254 -8.46 -24.79 -0.62
C GLY A 254 -7.49 -23.61 -0.44
N ILE A 255 -7.65 -22.91 0.68
CA ILE A 255 -6.75 -21.81 1.04
C ILE A 255 -5.42 -22.38 1.54
N GLN A 256 -4.31 -21.88 0.99
CA GLN A 256 -2.97 -22.25 1.42
C GLN A 256 -2.45 -21.19 2.38
N ILE A 257 -2.28 -21.56 3.65
CA ILE A 257 -1.72 -20.71 4.71
C ILE A 257 -0.23 -21.03 4.85
N PHE A 258 0.58 -20.00 4.83
CA PHE A 258 2.02 -20.12 5.07
C PHE A 258 2.32 -20.16 6.57
N GLU A 259 3.53 -20.58 6.90
CA GLU A 259 4.01 -20.74 8.28
C GLU A 259 2.96 -21.51 9.11
N ASP A 260 2.58 -20.96 10.25
CA ASP A 260 1.53 -21.48 11.13
C ASP A 260 0.24 -20.65 11.09
N GLY A 261 0.17 -19.63 10.21
CA GLY A 261 -1.00 -18.76 10.02
C GLY A 261 -1.20 -17.68 11.09
N LYS A 262 -0.26 -17.54 12.02
CA LYS A 262 -0.34 -16.53 13.09
C LYS A 262 0.32 -15.21 12.76
N GLU A 263 0.85 -15.04 11.54
CA GLU A 263 1.41 -13.76 11.10
C GLU A 263 0.34 -12.68 11.15
N THR A 264 0.65 -11.54 11.75
CA THR A 264 -0.34 -10.47 11.89
C THR A 264 -0.05 -9.28 10.99
N ARG A 265 -1.12 -8.66 10.53
CA ARG A 265 -1.10 -7.42 9.75
C ARG A 265 -2.20 -6.48 10.24
N ASP A 266 -1.99 -5.19 10.01
CA ASP A 266 -3.02 -4.17 10.14
C ASP A 266 -3.71 -3.98 8.80
N PHE A 267 -5.01 -4.20 8.74
CA PHE A 267 -5.81 -4.08 7.52
C PHE A 267 -6.64 -2.82 7.55
N VAL A 268 -6.38 -1.91 6.62
CA VAL A 268 -7.06 -0.62 6.52
C VAL A 268 -7.96 -0.58 5.27
N PHE A 269 -9.21 -0.16 5.46
CA PHE A 269 -10.17 -0.08 4.38
C PHE A 269 -9.89 1.10 3.44
N ILE A 270 -10.17 0.94 2.15
CA ILE A 270 -9.87 1.92 1.11
C ILE A 270 -10.44 3.31 1.40
N ASP A 271 -11.65 3.42 1.95
CA ASP A 271 -12.28 4.71 2.26
C ASP A 271 -11.49 5.49 3.33
N ASP A 272 -10.91 4.78 4.30
CA ASP A 272 -10.09 5.40 5.35
C ASP A 272 -8.74 5.86 4.80
N VAL A 273 -8.12 5.08 3.90
CA VAL A 273 -6.89 5.49 3.20
C VAL A 273 -7.13 6.74 2.35
N VAL A 274 -8.24 6.79 1.61
CA VAL A 274 -8.63 7.97 0.83
C VAL A 274 -8.86 9.17 1.74
N ASN A 275 -9.56 9.00 2.87
CA ASN A 275 -9.79 10.07 3.83
C ASN A 275 -8.48 10.59 4.44
N ALA A 276 -7.58 9.72 4.88
CA ALA A 276 -6.27 10.11 5.40
C ALA A 276 -5.47 10.91 4.36
N THR A 277 -5.47 10.46 3.10
CA THR A 277 -4.78 11.14 2.00
C THR A 277 -5.37 12.53 1.74
N ILE A 278 -6.69 12.66 1.73
CA ILE A 278 -7.37 13.96 1.59
C ILE A 278 -6.95 14.91 2.72
N LEU A 279 -6.93 14.43 3.97
CA LEU A 279 -6.45 15.26 5.09
C LEU A 279 -5.01 15.75 4.88
N GLY A 280 -4.12 14.89 4.34
CA GLY A 280 -2.75 15.30 4.00
C GLY A 280 -2.67 16.33 2.88
N ILE A 281 -3.59 16.28 1.91
CA ILE A 281 -3.68 17.27 0.82
C ILE A 281 -4.20 18.62 1.33
N GLU A 282 -5.19 18.61 2.21
CA GLU A 282 -5.95 19.78 2.62
C GLU A 282 -5.34 20.50 3.82
N LYS A 283 -4.82 19.76 4.82
CA LYS A 283 -4.32 20.31 6.07
C LYS A 283 -2.87 20.78 5.99
N GLU A 284 -2.59 21.93 6.58
CA GLU A 284 -1.22 22.47 6.71
C GLU A 284 -0.42 21.72 7.77
N GLU A 285 -1.09 21.20 8.80
CA GLU A 285 -0.49 20.38 9.87
C GLU A 285 0.13 19.07 9.35
N ALA A 286 -0.18 18.69 8.11
CA ALA A 286 0.45 17.56 7.45
C ALA A 286 1.81 17.90 6.80
N ASN A 287 2.10 19.19 6.61
CA ASN A 287 3.29 19.62 5.86
C ASN A 287 4.59 19.24 6.59
N GLY A 288 5.46 18.53 5.89
CA GLY A 288 6.74 18.08 6.45
C GLY A 288 6.64 16.79 7.28
N GLU A 289 5.46 16.18 7.37
CA GLU A 289 5.19 15.07 8.26
C GLU A 289 5.09 13.72 7.56
N VAL A 290 5.44 12.69 8.32
CA VAL A 290 5.25 11.28 7.96
C VAL A 290 4.18 10.69 8.88
N PHE A 291 3.24 9.92 8.32
CA PHE A 291 2.14 9.32 9.07
C PHE A 291 1.97 7.86 8.75
N ASN A 292 1.75 7.04 9.76
CA ASN A 292 1.15 5.73 9.60
C ASN A 292 -0.34 5.86 9.24
N VAL A 293 -0.84 4.97 8.38
CA VAL A 293 -2.26 4.87 8.05
C VAL A 293 -2.69 3.41 8.13
N GLY A 294 -3.39 3.09 9.18
CA GLY A 294 -3.88 1.77 9.54
C GLY A 294 -5.14 1.85 10.39
N THR A 295 -5.44 0.79 11.11
CA THR A 295 -6.49 0.74 12.13
C THR A 295 -5.93 0.66 13.54
N GLY A 296 -4.64 0.34 13.69
CA GLY A 296 -4.01 0.06 14.98
C GLY A 296 -4.37 -1.31 15.55
N VAL A 297 -4.89 -2.22 14.72
CA VAL A 297 -5.32 -3.56 15.13
C VAL A 297 -4.57 -4.63 14.34
N ALA A 298 -3.91 -5.54 15.07
CA ALA A 298 -3.23 -6.69 14.49
C ALA A 298 -4.22 -7.84 14.25
N ILE A 299 -4.34 -8.29 12.99
CA ILE A 299 -5.20 -9.40 12.58
C ILE A 299 -4.33 -10.51 11.98
N ASP A 300 -4.49 -11.74 12.46
CA ASP A 300 -3.74 -12.89 11.95
C ASP A 300 -4.34 -13.46 10.65
N VAL A 301 -3.51 -14.18 9.91
CA VAL A 301 -3.86 -14.72 8.58
C VAL A 301 -4.97 -15.76 8.65
N LEU A 302 -5.03 -16.59 9.70
CA LEU A 302 -6.11 -17.56 9.90
C LEU A 302 -7.45 -16.87 10.14
N THR A 303 -7.46 -15.78 10.93
CA THR A 303 -8.66 -14.94 11.13
C THR A 303 -9.16 -14.35 9.81
N VAL A 304 -8.26 -13.90 8.92
CA VAL A 304 -8.63 -13.41 7.58
C VAL A 304 -9.31 -14.51 6.77
N ALA A 305 -8.70 -15.71 6.69
CA ALA A 305 -9.24 -16.83 5.94
C ALA A 305 -10.64 -17.23 6.42
N ASN A 306 -10.79 -17.43 7.73
CA ASN A 306 -12.06 -17.84 8.35
C ASN A 306 -13.15 -16.77 8.18
N SER A 307 -12.80 -15.50 8.29
CA SER A 307 -13.73 -14.38 8.09
C SER A 307 -14.26 -14.32 6.65
N LEU A 308 -13.41 -14.58 5.65
CA LEU A 308 -13.82 -14.61 4.25
C LEU A 308 -14.69 -15.84 3.94
N ILE A 309 -14.31 -17.04 4.41
CA ILE A 309 -15.12 -18.27 4.27
C ILE A 309 -16.53 -18.01 4.82
N LYS A 310 -16.63 -17.47 6.04
CA LYS A 310 -17.91 -17.13 6.67
C LYS A 310 -18.68 -16.08 5.85
N ALA A 311 -18.01 -15.04 5.36
CA ALA A 311 -18.65 -13.95 4.62
C ALA A 311 -19.19 -14.40 3.26
N TYR A 312 -18.53 -15.34 2.59
CA TYR A 312 -19.01 -15.93 1.33
C TYR A 312 -20.02 -17.07 1.55
N ASN A 313 -20.08 -17.64 2.73
CA ASN A 313 -20.85 -18.87 3.01
C ASN A 313 -20.46 -20.01 2.03
N ILE A 314 -19.18 -20.16 1.75
CA ILE A 314 -18.60 -21.19 0.88
C ILE A 314 -17.53 -21.92 1.68
N GLU A 315 -17.75 -23.18 1.98
CA GLU A 315 -16.80 -24.02 2.71
C GLU A 315 -15.66 -24.48 1.79
N VAL A 316 -14.43 -24.18 2.17
CA VAL A 316 -13.21 -24.67 1.51
C VAL A 316 -12.20 -25.12 2.59
N PRO A 317 -11.31 -26.08 2.27
CA PRO A 317 -10.26 -26.49 3.19
C PRO A 317 -9.27 -25.32 3.47
N VAL A 318 -8.86 -25.19 4.73
CA VAL A 318 -7.78 -24.29 5.14
C VAL A 318 -6.56 -25.15 5.49
N ASN A 319 -5.52 -25.08 4.64
CA ASN A 319 -4.32 -25.90 4.74
C ASN A 319 -3.15 -25.06 5.28
N VAL A 320 -2.78 -25.26 6.53
CA VAL A 320 -1.55 -24.70 7.12
C VAL A 320 -0.38 -25.56 6.64
N THR A 321 0.56 -24.95 5.90
CA THR A 321 1.53 -25.71 5.09
C THR A 321 2.92 -25.76 5.68
N GLY A 322 3.26 -24.93 6.66
CA GLY A 322 4.62 -24.75 7.17
C GLY A 322 5.57 -24.07 6.17
N ARG A 323 5.16 -23.90 4.91
CA ARG A 323 5.97 -23.20 3.89
C ARG A 323 6.10 -21.72 4.24
N PHE A 324 7.24 -21.12 3.91
CA PHE A 324 7.48 -19.72 4.17
C PHE A 324 8.20 -19.05 2.99
N ARG A 325 8.10 -17.73 2.93
CA ARG A 325 8.79 -16.89 1.94
C ARG A 325 9.91 -16.13 2.62
N LEU A 326 11.11 -16.18 2.04
CA LEU A 326 12.21 -15.37 2.50
C LEU A 326 11.91 -13.87 2.31
N GLY A 327 12.15 -13.08 3.36
CA GLY A 327 11.87 -11.65 3.37
C GLY A 327 10.44 -11.25 3.81
N ASP A 328 9.54 -12.21 4.04
CA ASP A 328 8.27 -11.92 4.70
C ASP A 328 8.49 -11.65 6.20
N ILE A 329 7.70 -10.71 6.72
CA ILE A 329 7.72 -10.35 8.14
C ILE A 329 6.68 -11.15 8.93
N ARG A 330 6.95 -11.35 10.22
CA ARG A 330 6.03 -12.06 11.12
C ARG A 330 4.85 -11.17 11.51
N HIS A 331 5.11 -10.02 12.11
CA HIS A 331 4.09 -9.14 12.64
C HIS A 331 4.36 -7.68 12.30
N ASN A 332 3.30 -6.92 12.04
CA ASN A 332 3.34 -5.46 12.01
C ASN A 332 1.94 -4.87 12.07
N TYR A 333 1.74 -3.90 12.97
CA TYR A 333 0.56 -3.03 13.01
C TYR A 333 0.95 -1.62 13.45
N ALA A 334 0.14 -0.62 13.10
CA ALA A 334 0.49 0.78 13.24
C ALA A 334 0.14 1.37 14.61
N ASP A 335 0.99 2.24 15.11
CA ASP A 335 0.57 3.28 16.06
C ASP A 335 -0.10 4.41 15.27
N MET A 336 -1.31 4.76 15.65
CA MET A 336 -2.15 5.76 14.98
C MET A 336 -2.18 7.10 15.72
N SER A 337 -1.41 7.25 16.79
CA SER A 337 -1.47 8.40 17.69
C SER A 337 -1.09 9.72 17.00
N LYS A 338 -0.06 9.71 16.15
CA LYS A 338 0.43 10.88 15.45
C LYS A 338 -0.60 11.45 14.47
N ILE A 339 -1.14 10.62 13.60
CA ILE A 339 -2.13 11.07 12.60
C ILE A 339 -3.44 11.49 13.27
N ALA A 340 -3.85 10.81 14.34
CA ALA A 340 -5.01 11.21 15.13
C ALA A 340 -4.82 12.59 15.77
N LYS A 341 -3.66 12.83 16.38
CA LYS A 341 -3.33 14.10 17.05
C LYS A 341 -3.23 15.27 16.07
N LEU A 342 -2.51 15.10 14.96
CA LEU A 342 -2.22 16.20 14.04
C LEU A 342 -3.33 16.42 13.02
N LEU A 343 -3.92 15.35 12.48
CA LEU A 343 -4.91 15.46 11.43
C LEU A 343 -6.34 15.17 11.90
N GLY A 344 -6.54 14.75 13.15
CA GLY A 344 -7.87 14.34 13.64
C GLY A 344 -8.41 13.10 12.90
N PHE A 345 -7.51 12.29 12.33
CA PHE A 345 -7.90 11.08 11.63
C PHE A 345 -8.22 9.96 12.63
N ALA A 346 -9.30 9.25 12.36
CA ALA A 346 -9.60 7.98 12.98
C ALA A 346 -10.18 7.04 11.91
N PRO A 347 -9.80 5.74 11.89
CA PRO A 347 -10.39 4.77 11.00
C PRO A 347 -11.89 4.62 11.32
N ARG A 348 -12.71 4.50 10.29
CA ARG A 348 -14.18 4.39 10.40
C ARG A 348 -14.67 2.99 10.08
N VAL A 349 -13.89 2.25 9.30
CA VAL A 349 -14.25 0.91 8.84
C VAL A 349 -13.28 -0.10 9.44
N TYR A 350 -13.69 -0.77 10.50
CA TYR A 350 -12.92 -1.84 11.11
C TYR A 350 -13.08 -3.15 10.36
N PHE A 351 -12.22 -4.12 10.67
CA PHE A 351 -12.02 -5.34 9.87
C PHE A 351 -13.32 -6.10 9.55
N GLU A 352 -14.16 -6.35 10.54
CA GLU A 352 -15.42 -7.10 10.32
C GLU A 352 -16.38 -6.40 9.35
N GLU A 353 -16.53 -5.08 9.49
CA GLU A 353 -17.35 -4.30 8.57
C GLU A 353 -16.73 -4.23 7.18
N GLY A 354 -15.41 -4.05 7.13
CA GLY A 354 -14.65 -4.01 5.89
C GLY A 354 -14.73 -5.32 5.11
N ILE A 355 -14.64 -6.47 5.79
CA ILE A 355 -14.83 -7.80 5.19
C ILE A 355 -16.23 -7.91 4.58
N ARG A 356 -17.29 -7.49 5.26
CA ARG A 356 -18.65 -7.51 4.70
C ARG A 356 -18.76 -6.67 3.43
N LYS A 357 -18.23 -5.45 3.43
CA LYS A 357 -18.24 -4.56 2.26
C LYS A 357 -17.42 -5.14 1.11
N PHE A 358 -16.24 -5.66 1.42
CA PHE A 358 -15.35 -6.26 0.43
C PHE A 358 -15.93 -7.52 -0.18
N SER A 359 -16.42 -8.45 0.65
CA SER A 359 -17.01 -9.71 0.16
C SER A 359 -18.28 -9.49 -0.66
N SER A 360 -19.15 -8.55 -0.27
CA SER A 360 -20.31 -8.19 -1.06
C SER A 360 -19.91 -7.69 -2.45
N TRP A 361 -18.92 -6.82 -2.54
CA TRP A 361 -18.40 -6.35 -3.82
C TRP A 361 -17.77 -7.48 -4.65
N VAL A 362 -16.98 -8.38 -4.02
CA VAL A 362 -16.36 -9.53 -4.73
C VAL A 362 -17.42 -10.46 -5.31
N LEU A 363 -18.56 -10.67 -4.63
CA LEU A 363 -19.64 -11.52 -5.14
C LEU A 363 -20.31 -10.96 -6.41
N GLU A 364 -20.26 -9.66 -6.61
CA GLU A 364 -20.75 -8.98 -7.83
C GLU A 364 -19.74 -9.05 -8.99
N GLN A 365 -18.48 -9.46 -8.74
CA GLN A 365 -17.48 -9.56 -9.78
C GLN A 365 -17.50 -10.91 -10.47
N GLU A 366 -17.03 -10.97 -11.72
CA GLU A 366 -16.74 -12.22 -12.39
C GLU A 366 -15.69 -13.03 -11.60
N ILE A 367 -15.84 -14.36 -11.60
CA ILE A 367 -14.85 -15.25 -10.98
C ILE A 367 -13.57 -15.19 -11.80
N GLN A 368 -12.51 -14.77 -11.16
CA GLN A 368 -11.18 -14.66 -11.77
C GLN A 368 -10.45 -16.00 -11.65
N GLU A 369 -9.53 -16.25 -12.59
CA GLU A 369 -8.65 -17.42 -12.55
C GLU A 369 -7.70 -17.33 -11.32
N ASP A 370 -7.56 -18.45 -10.61
CA ASP A 370 -6.60 -18.56 -9.50
C ASP A 370 -5.18 -18.81 -10.05
N LYS A 371 -4.37 -17.75 -10.05
CA LYS A 371 -2.98 -17.77 -10.51
C LYS A 371 -1.95 -17.90 -9.39
N LEU A 372 -2.41 -18.18 -8.15
CA LEU A 372 -1.48 -18.30 -7.03
C LEU A 372 -0.46 -19.42 -7.25
N GLY A 373 -0.91 -20.57 -7.76
CA GLY A 373 -0.04 -21.72 -8.03
C GLY A 373 1.14 -21.36 -8.95
N GLU A 374 0.89 -20.63 -10.04
CA GLU A 374 1.93 -20.19 -10.97
C GLU A 374 2.96 -19.28 -10.29
N SER A 375 2.48 -18.32 -9.48
CA SER A 375 3.36 -17.39 -8.77
C SER A 375 4.21 -18.09 -7.69
N LEU A 376 3.66 -19.11 -7.04
CA LEU A 376 4.40 -19.91 -6.05
C LEU A 376 5.47 -20.77 -6.70
N GLU A 377 5.17 -21.40 -7.84
CA GLU A 377 6.17 -22.16 -8.61
C GLU A 377 7.30 -21.26 -9.14
N GLU A 378 6.99 -20.03 -9.55
CA GLU A 378 8.01 -19.06 -9.93
C GLU A 378 8.92 -18.71 -8.74
N MET A 379 8.35 -18.40 -7.58
CA MET A 379 9.11 -18.10 -6.35
C MET A 379 9.94 -19.29 -5.89
N LYS A 380 9.41 -20.51 -6.00
CA LYS A 380 10.14 -21.75 -5.67
C LYS A 380 11.36 -21.94 -6.57
N LYS A 381 11.19 -21.77 -7.89
CA LYS A 381 12.32 -21.82 -8.86
C LYS A 381 13.40 -20.78 -8.57
N LYS A 382 13.05 -19.65 -7.97
CA LYS A 382 13.97 -18.59 -7.54
C LYS A 382 14.56 -18.82 -6.13
N GLY A 383 14.18 -19.91 -5.44
CA GLY A 383 14.64 -20.22 -4.09
C GLY A 383 14.04 -19.32 -2.99
N LEU A 384 13.00 -18.54 -3.30
CA LEU A 384 12.36 -17.60 -2.38
C LEU A 384 11.23 -18.24 -1.55
N LEU A 385 10.66 -19.34 -2.00
CA LEU A 385 9.66 -20.16 -1.30
C LEU A 385 10.31 -21.45 -0.82
N LYS A 386 10.16 -21.74 0.46
CA LYS A 386 10.69 -22.92 1.14
C LYS A 386 9.57 -23.76 1.75
#